data_bb7ff93d6d5acf097730d1032cda6538
#
_entry.id   bb7ff93d6d5acf097730d1032cda6538
#
_cell.length_a   1.000
_cell.length_b   1.000
_cell.length_c   1.000
_cell.angle_alpha   90.00
_cell.angle_beta   90.00
_cell.angle_gamma   90.00
#
_symmetry.space_group_name_H-M   'P 1'
#
loop_
_entity.id
_entity.type
_entity.pdbx_description
1 polymer ?
#
loop_
_entity_poly.entity_id
_entity_poly.type
_entity_poly.pdbx_seq_one_letter_code
_entity_poly.pdbx_strand_id
1 'polypeptide(L)'
;GLDLPGIKVRTLFNPFFSVTDNLATCWMARAEMTGDFLILNGDTLFEPAIAASLLAAPPAAITVTINRKDGYDADDMKVRTEGLALRDIGKTIETYDAESIGFLRFDAVGGALFVRTVEAAMRMPQSLRRWYLSIIAEIAQAHDNVVRVHSIEGLQWAEMDVPEDLPANQALAARWV
;
A
#
# COMPACT_ATOMS: atom_id res chain seq x y z
N GLY A 1 8.80 15.26 -18.19
CA GLY A 1 8.53 14.98 -16.77
C GLY A 1 7.26 15.70 -16.36
N LEU A 2 6.53 15.16 -15.38
CA LEU A 2 5.40 15.83 -14.76
C LEU A 2 5.90 17.12 -14.07
N ASP A 3 5.44 18.26 -14.52
CA ASP A 3 5.69 19.55 -13.87
C ASP A 3 4.49 19.84 -12.94
N LEU A 4 4.67 19.57 -11.67
CA LEU A 4 3.66 19.83 -10.64
C LEU A 4 4.13 20.99 -9.77
N PRO A 5 3.52 22.17 -9.89
CA PRO A 5 3.93 23.37 -9.15
C PRO A 5 3.97 23.09 -7.63
N GLY A 6 5.10 23.38 -7.01
CA GLY A 6 5.31 23.20 -5.56
C GLY A 6 5.60 21.75 -5.12
N ILE A 7 5.65 20.79 -6.02
CA ILE A 7 5.98 19.39 -5.73
C ILE A 7 7.32 19.02 -6.38
N LYS A 8 8.25 18.52 -5.56
CA LYS A 8 9.52 17.99 -6.06
C LYS A 8 9.36 16.53 -6.45
N VAL A 9 9.38 16.26 -7.75
CA VAL A 9 9.34 14.88 -8.29
C VAL A 9 10.76 14.34 -8.43
N ARG A 10 11.00 13.14 -7.92
CA ARG A 10 12.23 12.36 -8.11
C ARG A 10 11.87 10.98 -8.61
N THR A 11 12.63 10.48 -9.59
CA THR A 11 12.47 9.13 -10.10
C THR A 11 13.62 8.25 -9.64
N LEU A 12 13.29 7.01 -9.27
CA LEU A 12 14.27 5.99 -8.90
C LEU A 12 13.97 4.75 -9.75
N PHE A 13 14.92 4.42 -10.62
CA PHE A 13 14.77 3.29 -11.54
C PHE A 13 15.23 2.00 -10.86
N ASN A 14 14.38 0.96 -10.87
CA ASN A 14 14.78 -0.39 -10.48
C ASN A 14 15.27 -1.18 -11.70
N PRO A 15 16.57 -1.38 -11.89
CA PRO A 15 17.10 -2.11 -13.05
C PRO A 15 16.78 -3.62 -13.00
N PHE A 16 16.30 -4.11 -11.87
CA PHE A 16 15.97 -5.51 -11.65
C PHE A 16 14.45 -5.79 -11.70
N PHE A 17 13.66 -4.87 -12.22
CA PHE A 17 12.20 -4.95 -12.22
C PHE A 17 11.64 -6.25 -12.83
N SER A 18 12.33 -6.84 -13.81
CA SER A 18 11.89 -8.08 -14.46
C SER A 18 12.12 -9.35 -13.62
N VAL A 19 12.97 -9.27 -12.59
CA VAL A 19 13.37 -10.41 -11.74
C VAL A 19 13.04 -10.19 -10.26
N THR A 20 12.46 -9.04 -9.90
CA THR A 20 12.08 -8.70 -8.55
C THR A 20 10.64 -8.20 -8.50
N ASP A 21 10.02 -8.31 -7.32
CA ASP A 21 8.75 -7.67 -7.01
C ASP A 21 8.95 -6.37 -6.21
N ASN A 22 7.85 -5.73 -5.83
CA ASN A 22 7.86 -4.36 -5.30
C ASN A 22 8.54 -4.20 -3.92
N LEU A 23 8.80 -5.29 -3.18
CA LEU A 23 9.63 -5.23 -1.97
C LEU A 23 11.04 -4.75 -2.28
N ALA A 24 11.64 -5.24 -3.37
CA ALA A 24 12.97 -4.79 -3.82
C ALA A 24 12.96 -3.31 -4.21
N THR A 25 11.88 -2.85 -4.84
CA THR A 25 11.69 -1.42 -5.15
C THR A 25 11.61 -0.57 -3.89
N CYS A 26 10.88 -1.01 -2.87
CA CYS A 26 10.84 -0.36 -1.55
C CYS A 26 12.23 -0.32 -0.90
N TRP A 27 12.97 -1.43 -0.96
CA TRP A 27 14.35 -1.45 -0.45
C TRP A 27 15.27 -0.44 -1.15
N MET A 28 15.16 -0.30 -2.46
CA MET A 28 15.94 0.68 -3.22
C MET A 28 15.56 2.12 -2.83
N ALA A 29 14.28 2.38 -2.60
CA ALA A 29 13.76 3.69 -2.23
C ALA A 29 13.89 4.02 -0.73
N ARG A 30 14.38 3.11 0.11
CA ARG A 30 14.35 3.24 1.58
C ARG A 30 15.02 4.48 2.14
N ALA A 31 16.00 5.04 1.44
CA ALA A 31 16.65 6.29 1.87
C ALA A 31 15.72 7.52 1.79
N GLU A 32 14.64 7.43 1.02
CA GLU A 32 13.60 8.46 0.91
C GLU A 32 12.51 8.28 1.98
N MET A 33 12.43 7.12 2.63
CA MET A 33 11.42 6.78 3.64
C MET A 33 11.83 7.29 5.02
N THR A 34 11.92 8.61 5.16
CA THR A 34 12.33 9.28 6.39
C THR A 34 11.21 10.18 6.91
N GLY A 35 11.02 10.20 8.25
CA GLY A 35 9.90 10.93 8.85
C GLY A 35 8.56 10.29 8.51
N ASP A 36 7.53 11.11 8.35
CA ASP A 36 6.20 10.65 7.91
C ASP A 36 6.17 10.56 6.38
N PHE A 37 5.62 9.48 5.85
CA PHE A 37 5.49 9.29 4.40
C PHE A 37 4.28 8.42 4.03
N LEU A 38 3.97 8.42 2.76
CA LEU A 38 2.95 7.56 2.14
C LEU A 38 3.60 6.60 1.16
N ILE A 39 3.06 5.40 1.06
CA ILE A 39 3.31 4.48 -0.06
C ILE A 39 2.00 4.31 -0.81
N LEU A 40 2.07 4.47 -2.12
CA LEU A 40 0.95 4.24 -3.04
C LEU A 40 1.42 3.34 -4.19
N ASN A 41 0.64 2.31 -4.50
CA ASN A 41 0.85 1.51 -5.69
C ASN A 41 0.63 2.38 -6.95
N GLY A 42 1.44 2.17 -7.97
CA GLY A 42 1.41 3.00 -9.18
C GLY A 42 0.21 2.75 -10.10
N ASP A 43 -0.51 1.67 -9.87
CA ASP A 43 -1.71 1.21 -10.59
C ASP A 43 -3.01 1.58 -9.86
N THR A 44 -2.94 2.11 -8.64
CA THR A 44 -4.12 2.51 -7.86
C THR A 44 -4.58 3.91 -8.25
N LEU A 45 -5.81 4.00 -8.73
CA LEU A 45 -6.55 5.22 -8.99
C LEU A 45 -7.59 5.45 -7.88
N PHE A 46 -7.68 6.66 -7.34
CA PHE A 46 -8.60 6.94 -6.24
C PHE A 46 -9.09 8.39 -6.23
N GLU A 47 -10.29 8.61 -5.71
CA GLU A 47 -10.81 9.97 -5.54
C GLU A 47 -10.04 10.72 -4.42
N PRO A 48 -9.88 12.04 -4.52
CA PRO A 48 -9.11 12.85 -3.58
C PRO A 48 -9.55 12.72 -2.12
N ALA A 49 -10.82 12.40 -1.88
CA ALA A 49 -11.39 12.18 -0.55
C ALA A 49 -10.72 11.03 0.20
N ILE A 50 -10.21 10.00 -0.51
CA ILE A 50 -9.49 8.87 0.09
C ILE A 50 -8.17 9.35 0.73
N ALA A 51 -7.38 10.16 0.00
CA ALA A 51 -6.15 10.70 0.55
C ALA A 51 -6.42 11.63 1.75
N ALA A 52 -7.42 12.51 1.64
CA ALA A 52 -7.82 13.39 2.74
C ALA A 52 -8.26 12.59 3.99
N SER A 53 -9.05 11.54 3.79
CA SER A 53 -9.52 10.65 4.85
C SER A 53 -8.37 9.90 5.53
N LEU A 54 -7.42 9.35 4.74
CA LEU A 54 -6.24 8.66 5.28
C LEU A 54 -5.35 9.62 6.10
N LEU A 55 -5.14 10.84 5.62
CA LEU A 55 -4.35 11.84 6.33
C LEU A 55 -5.02 12.30 7.62
N ALA A 56 -6.35 12.35 7.66
CA ALA A 56 -7.15 12.69 8.85
C ALA A 56 -7.39 11.51 9.80
N ALA A 57 -7.04 10.28 9.40
CA ALA A 57 -7.22 9.09 10.22
C ALA A 57 -6.48 9.19 11.57
N PRO A 58 -6.99 8.57 12.63
CA PRO A 58 -6.33 8.59 13.93
C PRO A 58 -4.85 8.19 13.85
N PRO A 59 -3.99 8.75 14.71
CA PRO A 59 -2.57 8.43 14.72
C PRO A 59 -2.32 6.94 14.90
N ALA A 60 -1.46 6.39 14.07
CA ALA A 60 -0.94 5.03 14.16
C ALA A 60 0.43 4.98 13.47
N ALA A 61 1.30 4.08 13.92
CA ALA A 61 2.63 3.94 13.33
C ALA A 61 2.56 3.57 11.85
N ILE A 62 1.67 2.63 11.50
CA ILE A 62 1.36 2.28 10.12
C ILE A 62 -0.16 2.20 9.96
N THR A 63 -0.70 2.87 8.93
CA THR A 63 -2.12 2.79 8.58
C THR A 63 -2.26 2.23 7.18
N VAL A 64 -2.99 1.13 7.03
CA VAL A 64 -3.32 0.50 5.75
C VAL A 64 -4.72 0.90 5.34
N THR A 65 -4.88 1.46 4.16
CA THR A 65 -6.19 1.77 3.61
C THR A 65 -6.85 0.51 3.08
N ILE A 66 -8.06 0.25 3.53
CA ILE A 66 -8.82 -0.95 3.18
C ILE A 66 -10.19 -0.60 2.60
N ASN A 67 -10.66 -1.44 1.70
CA ASN A 67 -12.02 -1.46 1.19
C ASN A 67 -12.74 -2.74 1.64
N ARG A 68 -14.05 -2.66 1.90
CA ARG A 68 -14.92 -3.80 2.15
C ARG A 68 -15.95 -3.92 1.05
N LYS A 69 -16.14 -5.13 0.53
CA LYS A 69 -17.08 -5.45 -0.54
C LYS A 69 -17.68 -6.84 -0.31
N ASP A 70 -18.77 -7.14 -1.00
CA ASP A 70 -19.50 -8.43 -0.83
C ASP A 70 -18.75 -9.65 -1.40
N GLY A 71 -17.84 -9.45 -2.35
CA GLY A 71 -17.06 -10.51 -2.98
C GLY A 71 -15.63 -10.09 -3.24
N TYR A 72 -14.69 -11.03 -3.13
CA TYR A 72 -13.25 -10.79 -3.35
C TYR A 72 -12.73 -11.75 -4.40
N ASP A 73 -11.92 -11.23 -5.32
CA ASP A 73 -11.29 -12.01 -6.38
C ASP A 73 -9.99 -12.68 -5.92
N ALA A 74 -9.46 -13.58 -6.75
CA ALA A 74 -8.27 -14.35 -6.38
C ALA A 74 -7.01 -13.47 -6.26
N ASP A 75 -6.93 -12.39 -7.01
CA ASP A 75 -5.82 -11.44 -7.07
C ASP A 75 -5.96 -10.27 -6.10
N ASP A 76 -7.12 -10.08 -5.46
CA ASP A 76 -7.28 -9.09 -4.41
C ASP A 76 -6.25 -9.28 -3.28
N MET A 77 -5.68 -8.18 -2.83
CA MET A 77 -4.81 -8.17 -1.65
C MET A 77 -5.67 -8.20 -0.38
N LYS A 78 -6.08 -9.41 0.00
CA LYS A 78 -6.99 -9.68 1.11
C LYS A 78 -6.40 -9.26 2.45
N VAL A 79 -7.26 -8.75 3.34
CA VAL A 79 -6.89 -8.29 4.67
C VAL A 79 -7.79 -8.95 5.72
N ARG A 80 -7.19 -9.40 6.81
CA ARG A 80 -7.90 -9.85 8.01
C ARG A 80 -7.71 -8.82 9.11
N THR A 81 -8.82 -8.35 9.67
CA THR A 81 -8.80 -7.36 10.74
C THR A 81 -9.34 -7.92 12.07
N GLU A 82 -8.98 -7.24 13.15
CA GLU A 82 -9.61 -7.37 14.47
C GLU A 82 -9.83 -5.98 15.03
N GLY A 83 -11.07 -5.49 14.94
CA GLY A 83 -11.36 -4.08 15.16
C GLY A 83 -10.60 -3.20 14.15
N LEU A 84 -9.74 -2.32 14.65
CA LEU A 84 -8.87 -1.49 13.82
C LEU A 84 -7.46 -2.07 13.63
N ALA A 85 -7.14 -3.19 14.26
CA ALA A 85 -5.83 -3.82 14.10
C ALA A 85 -5.81 -4.69 12.83
N LEU A 86 -4.78 -4.54 11.99
CA LEU A 86 -4.47 -5.48 10.92
C LEU A 86 -3.87 -6.73 11.54
N ARG A 87 -4.39 -7.90 11.19
CA ARG A 87 -3.88 -9.20 11.67
C ARG A 87 -3.15 -9.98 10.60
N ASP A 88 -3.59 -9.84 9.34
CA ASP A 88 -2.93 -10.49 8.21
C ASP A 88 -3.25 -9.74 6.91
N ILE A 89 -2.37 -9.86 5.91
CA ILE A 89 -2.57 -9.30 4.58
C ILE A 89 -1.83 -10.16 3.55
N GLY A 90 -2.55 -10.57 2.50
CA GLY A 90 -1.98 -11.38 1.43
C GLY A 90 -3.04 -11.91 0.47
N LYS A 91 -2.62 -12.30 -0.73
CA LYS A 91 -3.54 -12.83 -1.76
C LYS A 91 -4.14 -14.18 -1.39
N THR A 92 -3.42 -15.00 -0.62
CA THR A 92 -3.76 -16.41 -0.34
C THR A 92 -4.26 -16.66 1.08
N ILE A 93 -4.50 -15.63 1.88
CA ILE A 93 -5.08 -15.82 3.21
C ILE A 93 -6.51 -16.32 3.09
N GLU A 94 -6.87 -17.30 3.94
CA GLU A 94 -8.17 -17.98 3.85
C GLU A 94 -9.28 -17.23 4.58
N THR A 95 -8.92 -16.50 5.65
CA THR A 95 -9.87 -15.72 6.45
C THR A 95 -9.57 -14.24 6.29
N TYR A 96 -10.53 -13.50 5.76
CA TYR A 96 -10.40 -12.07 5.49
C TYR A 96 -11.76 -11.38 5.57
N ASP A 97 -11.75 -10.07 5.74
CA ASP A 97 -12.93 -9.21 5.86
C ASP A 97 -12.80 -7.89 5.08
N ALA A 98 -11.66 -7.69 4.40
CA ALA A 98 -11.38 -6.52 3.59
C ALA A 98 -10.33 -6.83 2.52
N GLU A 99 -10.05 -5.85 1.66
CA GLU A 99 -8.90 -5.79 0.75
C GLU A 99 -8.09 -4.52 0.98
N SER A 100 -6.79 -4.56 0.72
CA SER A 100 -5.94 -3.37 0.69
C SER A 100 -5.94 -2.76 -0.70
N ILE A 101 -6.07 -1.44 -0.78
CA ILE A 101 -5.98 -0.70 -2.05
C ILE A 101 -4.54 -0.27 -2.39
N GLY A 102 -3.54 -0.77 -1.67
CA GLY A 102 -2.14 -0.40 -1.91
C GLY A 102 -1.78 1.04 -1.53
N PHE A 103 -2.54 1.69 -0.64
CA PHE A 103 -2.27 3.03 -0.15
C PHE A 103 -2.07 3.02 1.37
N LEU A 104 -0.88 3.39 1.83
CA LEU A 104 -0.47 3.29 3.23
C LEU A 104 0.12 4.62 3.72
N ARG A 105 -0.13 4.91 5.01
CA ARG A 105 0.51 6.01 5.73
C ARG A 105 1.42 5.46 6.82
N PHE A 106 2.60 6.05 6.93
CA PHE A 106 3.59 5.75 7.96
C PHE A 106 3.91 7.01 8.75
N ASP A 107 3.97 6.90 10.08
CA ASP A 107 4.66 7.90 10.89
C ASP A 107 6.17 7.57 10.96
N ALA A 108 6.96 8.44 11.57
CA ALA A 108 8.41 8.26 11.67
C ALA A 108 8.81 6.94 12.37
N VAL A 109 8.02 6.48 13.35
CA VAL A 109 8.29 5.22 14.09
C VAL A 109 7.97 4.00 13.23
N GLY A 110 6.80 3.99 12.62
CA GLY A 110 6.36 2.93 11.70
C GLY A 110 7.24 2.85 10.46
N GLY A 111 7.63 4.00 9.91
CA GLY A 111 8.56 4.08 8.79
C GLY A 111 9.93 3.48 9.10
N ALA A 112 10.52 3.84 10.25
CA ALA A 112 11.78 3.26 10.68
C ALA A 112 11.69 1.76 10.94
N LEU A 113 10.57 1.27 11.48
CA LEU A 113 10.32 -0.16 11.66
C LEU A 113 10.20 -0.87 10.31
N PHE A 114 9.42 -0.33 9.38
CA PHE A 114 9.25 -0.86 8.04
C PHE A 114 10.59 -0.97 7.30
N VAL A 115 11.38 0.10 7.27
CA VAL A 115 12.70 0.12 6.61
C VAL A 115 13.63 -0.94 7.19
N ARG A 116 13.71 -1.07 8.54
CA ARG A 116 14.55 -2.11 9.17
C ARG A 116 14.09 -3.51 8.79
N THR A 117 12.79 -3.76 8.76
CA THR A 117 12.24 -5.09 8.41
C THR A 117 12.48 -5.40 6.94
N VAL A 118 12.31 -4.42 6.05
CA VAL A 118 12.66 -4.54 4.62
C VAL A 118 14.14 -4.85 4.45
N GLU A 119 15.04 -4.16 5.14
CA GLU A 119 16.48 -4.41 5.06
C GLU A 119 16.86 -5.81 5.56
N ALA A 120 16.24 -6.28 6.64
CA ALA A 120 16.44 -7.63 7.13
C ALA A 120 15.95 -8.68 6.13
N ALA A 121 14.75 -8.51 5.59
CA ALA A 121 14.17 -9.40 4.59
C ALA A 121 15.01 -9.48 3.32
N MET A 122 15.49 -8.35 2.81
CA MET A 122 16.27 -8.30 1.57
C MET A 122 17.67 -8.92 1.66
N ARG A 123 18.11 -9.32 2.85
CA ARG A 123 19.32 -10.17 3.01
C ARG A 123 19.08 -11.63 2.61
N MET A 124 17.82 -12.03 2.41
CA MET A 124 17.44 -13.39 2.06
C MET A 124 17.06 -13.46 0.57
N PRO A 125 17.73 -14.32 -0.24
CA PRO A 125 17.50 -14.38 -1.69
C PRO A 125 16.04 -14.61 -2.12
N GLN A 126 15.26 -15.37 -1.34
CA GLN A 126 13.84 -15.61 -1.60
C GLN A 126 12.98 -14.35 -1.49
N SER A 127 13.47 -13.28 -0.87
CA SER A 127 12.74 -12.03 -0.73
C SER A 127 12.67 -11.19 -2.02
N LEU A 128 13.46 -11.51 -3.03
CA LEU A 128 13.43 -10.82 -4.32
C LEU A 128 12.06 -10.88 -5.01
N ARG A 129 11.28 -11.95 -4.75
CA ARG A 129 9.93 -12.15 -5.31
C ARG A 129 8.82 -11.94 -4.29
N ARG A 130 9.04 -11.08 -3.31
CA ARG A 130 8.04 -10.73 -2.30
C ARG A 130 7.42 -9.38 -2.58
N TRP A 131 6.16 -9.23 -2.22
CA TRP A 131 5.48 -7.94 -2.16
C TRP A 131 5.78 -7.25 -0.82
N TYR A 132 5.88 -5.92 -0.83
CA TYR A 132 6.14 -5.15 0.40
C TYR A 132 5.04 -5.33 1.46
N LEU A 133 3.80 -5.64 1.04
CA LEU A 133 2.71 -5.92 1.97
C LEU A 133 2.95 -7.17 2.82
N SER A 134 3.80 -8.10 2.37
CA SER A 134 4.22 -9.22 3.23
C SER A 134 5.07 -8.78 4.42
N ILE A 135 5.78 -7.67 4.30
CA ILE A 135 6.49 -7.04 5.43
C ILE A 135 5.49 -6.39 6.40
N ILE A 136 4.42 -5.80 5.87
CA ILE A 136 3.33 -5.28 6.71
C ILE A 136 2.67 -6.40 7.52
N ALA A 137 2.44 -7.58 6.91
CA ALA A 137 1.96 -8.76 7.63
C ALA A 137 2.91 -9.19 8.77
N GLU A 138 4.20 -9.30 8.48
CA GLU A 138 5.22 -9.65 9.49
C GLU A 138 5.23 -8.65 10.66
N ILE A 139 5.16 -7.35 10.38
CA ILE A 139 5.11 -6.31 11.40
C ILE A 139 3.83 -6.43 12.24
N ALA A 140 2.68 -6.63 11.60
CA ALA A 140 1.39 -6.77 12.29
C ALA A 140 1.35 -7.99 13.21
N GLN A 141 1.98 -9.10 12.78
CA GLN A 141 2.07 -10.34 13.57
C GLN A 141 3.07 -10.24 14.72
N ALA A 142 4.15 -9.46 14.54
CA ALA A 142 5.20 -9.31 15.55
C ALA A 142 4.88 -8.23 16.59
N HIS A 143 4.03 -7.25 16.27
CA HIS A 143 3.78 -6.07 17.08
C HIS A 143 2.30 -5.72 17.15
N ASP A 144 1.66 -6.01 18.27
CA ASP A 144 0.24 -5.68 18.47
C ASP A 144 -0.05 -4.19 18.28
N ASN A 145 -1.11 -3.88 17.53
CA ASN A 145 -1.64 -2.53 17.30
C ASN A 145 -0.69 -1.52 16.59
N VAL A 146 0.46 -1.95 16.09
CA VAL A 146 1.39 -1.11 15.33
C VAL A 146 0.84 -0.83 13.94
N VAL A 147 0.20 -1.83 13.32
CA VAL A 147 -0.47 -1.69 12.02
C VAL A 147 -1.96 -1.60 12.24
N ARG A 148 -2.56 -0.49 11.83
CA ARG A 148 -4.01 -0.26 11.86
C ARG A 148 -4.58 -0.15 10.47
N VAL A 149 -5.88 -0.38 10.35
CA VAL A 149 -6.62 -0.21 9.11
C VAL A 149 -7.47 1.05 9.14
N HIS A 150 -7.66 1.65 7.95
CA HIS A 150 -8.56 2.76 7.70
C HIS A 150 -9.48 2.40 6.53
N SER A 151 -10.79 2.30 6.79
CA SER A 151 -11.79 1.94 5.78
C SER A 151 -12.15 3.12 4.90
N ILE A 152 -12.28 2.85 3.60
CA ILE A 152 -12.73 3.81 2.58
C ILE A 152 -14.12 3.45 2.04
N GLU A 153 -14.88 2.63 2.76
CA GLU A 153 -16.22 2.23 2.30
C GLU A 153 -17.06 3.45 1.87
N GLY A 154 -17.65 3.33 0.68
CA GLY A 154 -18.42 4.41 0.06
C GLY A 154 -17.62 5.39 -0.78
N LEU A 155 -16.30 5.34 -0.77
CA LEU A 155 -15.41 6.12 -1.63
C LEU A 155 -15.01 5.33 -2.87
N GLN A 156 -14.64 6.03 -3.96
CA GLN A 156 -14.38 5.41 -5.25
C GLN A 156 -12.89 5.25 -5.52
N TRP A 157 -12.52 4.05 -5.94
CA TRP A 157 -11.17 3.71 -6.37
C TRP A 157 -11.21 2.62 -7.44
N ALA A 158 -10.11 2.39 -8.12
CA ALA A 158 -9.92 1.31 -9.07
C ALA A 158 -8.43 0.98 -9.23
N GLU A 159 -8.12 -0.20 -9.72
CA GLU A 159 -6.79 -0.58 -10.20
C GLU A 159 -6.74 -0.52 -11.72
N MET A 160 -5.55 -0.32 -12.27
CA MET A 160 -5.29 -0.34 -13.70
C MET A 160 -4.24 -1.42 -14.00
N ASP A 161 -4.70 -2.66 -14.11
CA ASP A 161 -3.85 -3.83 -14.28
C ASP A 161 -3.61 -4.15 -15.76
N VAL A 162 -4.59 -3.87 -16.61
CA VAL A 162 -4.54 -4.16 -18.04
C VAL A 162 -5.01 -2.96 -18.87
N PRO A 163 -4.60 -2.84 -20.15
CA PRO A 163 -5.00 -1.72 -21.00
C PRO A 163 -6.52 -1.56 -21.15
N GLU A 164 -7.26 -2.64 -21.00
CA GLU A 164 -8.72 -2.70 -21.07
C GLU A 164 -9.41 -1.92 -19.95
N ASP A 165 -8.74 -1.70 -18.82
CA ASP A 165 -9.26 -0.94 -17.68
C ASP A 165 -9.29 0.58 -17.99
N LEU A 166 -8.48 1.03 -18.94
CA LEU A 166 -8.27 2.44 -19.19
C LEU A 166 -9.56 3.24 -19.47
N PRO A 167 -10.52 2.79 -20.34
CA PRO A 167 -11.74 3.53 -20.59
C PRO A 167 -12.63 3.68 -19.35
N ALA A 168 -12.74 2.63 -18.54
CA ALA A 168 -13.53 2.64 -17.29
C ALA A 168 -12.89 3.58 -16.26
N ASN A 169 -11.57 3.52 -16.10
CA ASN A 169 -10.82 4.32 -15.15
C ASN A 169 -10.80 5.81 -15.57
N GLN A 170 -10.75 6.13 -16.86
CA GLN A 170 -10.91 7.51 -17.35
C GLN A 170 -12.30 8.06 -17.04
N ALA A 171 -13.35 7.25 -17.26
CA ALA A 171 -14.72 7.65 -16.95
C ALA A 171 -14.94 7.83 -15.44
N LEU A 172 -14.27 7.03 -14.61
CA LEU A 172 -14.30 7.16 -13.15
C LEU A 172 -13.59 8.44 -12.71
N ALA A 173 -12.37 8.69 -13.17
CA ALA A 173 -11.59 9.87 -12.82
C ALA A 173 -12.27 11.18 -13.25
N ALA A 174 -12.98 11.19 -14.37
CA ALA A 174 -13.72 12.36 -14.86
C ALA A 174 -14.86 12.82 -13.90
N ARG A 175 -15.27 11.97 -12.95
CA ARG A 175 -16.29 12.32 -11.94
C ARG A 175 -15.70 13.07 -10.74
N TRP A 176 -14.39 13.08 -10.60
CA TRP A 176 -13.69 13.64 -9.45
C TRP A 176 -13.10 15.04 -9.70
N VAL A 177 -13.26 15.56 -10.91
CA VAL A 177 -12.74 16.87 -11.38
C VAL A 177 -13.84 17.93 -11.39
#